data_c5209ce2e31938f5b4feddc81805b13a
#
_entry.id   c5209ce2e31938f5b4feddc81805b13a
#
_cell.length_a   1.000
_cell.length_b   1.000
_cell.length_c   1.000
_cell.angle_alpha   90.00
_cell.angle_beta   90.00
_cell.angle_gamma   90.00
#
_symmetry.space_group_name_H-M   'P 1'
#
loop_
_entity.id
_entity.type
_entity.pdbx_description
1 polymer ?
#
loop_
_entity_poly.entity_id
_entity_poly.type
_entity_poly.pdbx_seq_one_letter_code
_entity_poly.pdbx_strand_id
1 'polypeptide(L)'
;MPLRRLGRSGLQLSVLSFGSWVTFDTQIKDDVALECMQAARDAGCNFYDNAEAYAAGESEAIMGRVIEQLGWKRQSFVLSTKVFWGIDGDMANMVNTLNRKYIHHSIEGCLDRLRVDFVDLLFCHRADPDTPIEETVWAMHDLVERGKVLYWGTSEWRADEIRAAWEIAERHHLHKPVMEQPQYNLFERAKVETEYARLYEDIGLGTTTWSPLASGLLSGKYRDGIPDDSRAAIPGYGWLAKRLTNPKEIAKAETLRPIADELGCTMAQLAIAWCASNERVTSVITGASRASQVVENFAALDVLAALTPDLIERINATVA
;
A
#
# COMPACT_ATOMS: atom_id res chain seq x y z
N MET A 1 -5.93 2.64 17.76
CA MET A 1 -4.94 2.60 16.65
C MET A 1 -4.01 3.82 16.76
N PRO A 2 -2.69 3.66 16.90
CA PRO A 2 -1.74 4.77 16.87
C PRO A 2 -1.72 5.46 15.50
N LEU A 3 -1.40 6.75 15.47
CA LEU A 3 -1.21 7.55 14.26
C LEU A 3 0.26 7.94 14.12
N ARG A 4 0.76 7.96 12.88
CA ARG A 4 2.12 8.43 12.53
C ARG A 4 2.04 9.50 11.45
N ARG A 5 2.95 10.48 11.52
CA ARG A 5 3.08 11.49 10.45
C ARG A 5 3.60 10.85 9.17
N LEU A 6 3.02 11.25 8.04
CA LEU A 6 3.51 10.85 6.72
C LEU A 6 4.76 11.69 6.38
N GLY A 7 5.92 11.17 6.74
CA GLY A 7 7.18 11.90 6.60
C GLY A 7 7.15 13.26 7.33
N ARG A 8 7.60 14.31 6.66
CA ARG A 8 7.57 15.71 7.18
C ARG A 8 6.24 16.42 6.90
N SER A 9 5.25 15.75 6.28
CA SER A 9 3.94 16.37 6.06
C SER A 9 3.17 16.52 7.39
N GLY A 10 2.13 17.36 7.39
CA GLY A 10 1.23 17.50 8.53
C GLY A 10 0.23 16.33 8.68
N LEU A 11 0.10 15.50 7.64
CA LEU A 11 -0.89 14.42 7.60
C LEU A 11 -0.49 13.26 8.52
N GLN A 12 -1.47 12.71 9.22
CA GLN A 12 -1.28 11.54 10.09
C GLN A 12 -2.09 10.35 9.58
N LEU A 13 -1.44 9.21 9.45
CA LEU A 13 -2.05 7.94 9.06
C LEU A 13 -2.04 6.96 10.22
N SER A 14 -3.04 6.11 10.28
CA SER A 14 -3.05 4.94 11.17
C SER A 14 -1.89 4.01 10.83
N VAL A 15 -1.24 3.45 11.85
CA VAL A 15 -0.08 2.54 11.68
C VAL A 15 -0.41 1.33 10.83
N LEU A 16 -1.65 0.84 10.91
CA LEU A 16 -2.19 -0.15 9.99
C LEU A 16 -3.28 0.50 9.14
N SER A 17 -3.34 0.12 7.88
CA SER A 17 -4.31 0.62 6.90
C SER A 17 -4.93 -0.52 6.10
N PHE A 18 -5.99 -0.20 5.36
CA PHE A 18 -6.75 -1.18 4.59
C PHE A 18 -6.64 -0.90 3.10
N GLY A 19 -6.17 -1.88 2.33
CA GLY A 19 -6.02 -1.80 0.88
C GLY A 19 -6.87 -2.83 0.14
N SER A 20 -7.28 -2.48 -1.07
CA SER A 20 -8.19 -3.25 -1.91
C SER A 20 -7.51 -4.19 -2.92
N TRP A 21 -6.17 -4.14 -3.05
CA TRP A 21 -5.46 -4.89 -4.09
C TRP A 21 -5.69 -6.40 -4.02
N VAL A 22 -6.10 -6.98 -5.16
CA VAL A 22 -6.40 -8.42 -5.34
C VAL A 22 -7.54 -8.92 -4.43
N THR A 23 -8.31 -8.03 -3.82
CA THR A 23 -9.48 -8.39 -3.00
C THR A 23 -10.76 -7.87 -3.63
N PHE A 24 -10.90 -6.56 -3.81
CA PHE A 24 -12.11 -5.95 -4.36
C PHE A 24 -12.32 -6.35 -5.82
N ASP A 25 -13.55 -6.75 -6.15
CA ASP A 25 -14.00 -7.38 -7.39
C ASP A 25 -13.39 -8.76 -7.70
N THR A 26 -12.13 -8.98 -7.40
CA THR A 26 -11.43 -10.24 -7.67
C THR A 26 -11.86 -11.38 -6.72
N GLN A 27 -11.99 -11.09 -5.42
CA GLN A 27 -12.37 -12.06 -4.39
C GLN A 27 -13.69 -11.73 -3.69
N ILE A 28 -14.01 -10.44 -3.53
CA ILE A 28 -15.18 -9.97 -2.77
C ILE A 28 -15.93 -8.88 -3.55
N LYS A 29 -17.22 -8.77 -3.28
CA LYS A 29 -18.11 -7.73 -3.81
C LYS A 29 -18.47 -6.72 -2.73
N ASP A 30 -19.39 -5.80 -3.03
CA ASP A 30 -19.73 -4.63 -2.24
C ASP A 30 -20.10 -4.94 -0.78
N ASP A 31 -20.89 -5.99 -0.55
CA ASP A 31 -21.36 -6.40 0.79
C ASP A 31 -20.20 -6.79 1.73
N VAL A 32 -19.32 -7.66 1.26
CA VAL A 32 -18.14 -8.08 2.04
C VAL A 32 -17.11 -6.96 2.13
N ALA A 33 -16.97 -6.14 1.07
CA ALA A 33 -16.09 -4.97 1.09
C ALA A 33 -16.54 -3.96 2.15
N LEU A 34 -17.87 -3.73 2.28
CA LEU A 34 -18.46 -2.88 3.31
C LEU A 34 -18.15 -3.42 4.71
N GLU A 35 -18.36 -4.70 4.96
CA GLU A 35 -18.03 -5.32 6.25
C GLU A 35 -16.54 -5.17 6.61
N CYS A 36 -15.64 -5.39 5.63
CA CYS A 36 -14.20 -5.24 5.83
C CYS A 36 -13.81 -3.79 6.12
N MET A 37 -14.33 -2.83 5.36
CA MET A 37 -14.03 -1.40 5.56
C MET A 37 -14.58 -0.89 6.89
N GLN A 38 -15.79 -1.33 7.28
CA GLN A 38 -16.36 -1.00 8.59
C GLN A 38 -15.53 -1.60 9.72
N ALA A 39 -15.15 -2.87 9.64
CA ALA A 39 -14.29 -3.50 10.64
C ALA A 39 -12.93 -2.79 10.79
N ALA A 40 -12.33 -2.35 9.68
CA ALA A 40 -11.11 -1.55 9.71
C ALA A 40 -11.33 -0.21 10.41
N ARG A 41 -12.44 0.47 10.11
CA ARG A 41 -12.84 1.73 10.75
C ARG A 41 -13.03 1.58 12.26
N ASP A 42 -13.75 0.55 12.67
CA ASP A 42 -14.04 0.28 14.09
C ASP A 42 -12.75 -0.01 14.89
N ALA A 43 -11.74 -0.58 14.25
CA ALA A 43 -10.40 -0.76 14.81
C ALA A 43 -9.55 0.54 14.81
N GLY A 44 -10.09 1.66 14.31
CA GLY A 44 -9.42 2.96 14.28
C GLY A 44 -8.54 3.22 13.05
N CYS A 45 -8.72 2.45 11.97
CA CYS A 45 -8.09 2.74 10.68
C CYS A 45 -8.64 4.05 10.11
N ASN A 46 -7.75 4.92 9.63
CA ASN A 46 -8.14 6.13 8.94
C ASN A 46 -7.64 6.19 7.50
N PHE A 47 -6.88 5.20 7.03
CA PHE A 47 -6.28 5.22 5.69
C PHE A 47 -6.73 4.02 4.85
N TYR A 48 -7.29 4.31 3.66
CA TYR A 48 -7.81 3.35 2.69
C TYR A 48 -7.09 3.52 1.35
N ASP A 49 -6.48 2.44 0.85
CA ASP A 49 -5.62 2.45 -0.34
C ASP A 49 -6.25 1.70 -1.52
N ASN A 50 -6.20 2.34 -2.69
CA ASN A 50 -6.67 1.79 -3.96
C ASN A 50 -5.71 2.13 -5.12
N ALA A 51 -6.06 1.76 -6.34
CA ALA A 51 -5.40 2.18 -7.58
C ALA A 51 -6.34 1.99 -8.78
N GLU A 52 -6.20 2.83 -9.81
CA GLU A 52 -7.00 2.73 -11.04
C GLU A 52 -6.93 1.36 -11.70
N ALA A 53 -5.73 0.75 -11.71
CA ALA A 53 -5.50 -0.53 -12.37
C ALA A 53 -6.09 -1.74 -11.62
N TYR A 54 -6.52 -1.57 -10.36
CA TYR A 54 -7.05 -2.70 -9.59
C TYR A 54 -8.42 -3.12 -10.13
N ALA A 55 -8.51 -4.36 -10.63
CA ALA A 55 -9.69 -4.88 -11.31
C ALA A 55 -10.20 -3.94 -12.42
N ALA A 56 -9.28 -3.32 -13.18
CA ALA A 56 -9.59 -2.38 -14.26
C ALA A 56 -10.56 -1.25 -13.84
N GLY A 57 -10.34 -0.68 -12.65
CA GLY A 57 -11.15 0.41 -12.09
C GLY A 57 -12.31 -0.05 -11.21
N GLU A 58 -12.76 -1.30 -11.29
CA GLU A 58 -13.90 -1.78 -10.48
C GLU A 58 -13.59 -1.78 -8.97
N SER A 59 -12.33 -1.95 -8.58
CA SER A 59 -11.92 -1.83 -7.18
C SER A 59 -12.19 -0.42 -6.61
N GLU A 60 -11.94 0.64 -7.38
CA GLU A 60 -12.29 2.01 -7.00
C GLU A 60 -13.81 2.22 -6.97
N ALA A 61 -14.53 1.67 -7.96
CA ALA A 61 -15.98 1.79 -8.02
C ALA A 61 -16.66 1.10 -6.83
N ILE A 62 -16.21 -0.09 -6.42
CA ILE A 62 -16.67 -0.77 -5.18
C ILE A 62 -16.38 0.12 -3.97
N MET A 63 -15.15 0.62 -3.81
CA MET A 63 -14.79 1.43 -2.67
C MET A 63 -15.64 2.71 -2.60
N GLY A 64 -15.89 3.36 -3.73
CA GLY A 64 -16.76 4.54 -3.81
C GLY A 64 -18.21 4.26 -3.39
N ARG A 65 -18.80 3.17 -3.87
CA ARG A 65 -20.16 2.73 -3.45
C ARG A 65 -20.24 2.43 -1.97
N VAL A 66 -19.22 1.76 -1.43
CA VAL A 66 -19.13 1.40 -0.01
C VAL A 66 -18.98 2.66 0.87
N ILE A 67 -18.11 3.61 0.51
CA ILE A 67 -17.95 4.87 1.25
C ILE A 67 -19.27 5.65 1.28
N GLU A 68 -19.98 5.75 0.15
CA GLU A 68 -21.28 6.39 0.06
C GLU A 68 -22.31 5.69 0.95
N GLN A 69 -22.39 4.36 0.90
CA GLN A 69 -23.33 3.56 1.71
C GLN A 69 -23.05 3.69 3.22
N LEU A 70 -21.76 3.76 3.62
CA LEU A 70 -21.35 3.94 5.01
C LEU A 70 -21.60 5.39 5.51
N GLY A 71 -21.82 6.34 4.61
CA GLY A 71 -22.11 7.72 4.94
C GLY A 71 -20.99 8.43 5.72
N TRP A 72 -19.74 8.01 5.51
CA TRP A 72 -18.61 8.61 6.20
C TRP A 72 -18.38 10.06 5.76
N LYS A 73 -18.13 10.92 6.73
CA LYS A 73 -17.72 12.30 6.41
C LYS A 73 -16.36 12.26 5.71
N ARG A 74 -16.25 12.91 4.55
CA ARG A 74 -15.03 12.87 3.71
C ARG A 74 -13.74 13.21 4.49
N GLN A 75 -13.81 14.16 5.43
CA GLN A 75 -12.67 14.60 6.24
C GLN A 75 -12.29 13.61 7.34
N SER A 76 -13.06 12.54 7.55
CA SER A 76 -12.82 11.60 8.65
C SER A 76 -11.92 10.42 8.28
N PHE A 77 -11.46 10.35 7.03
CA PHE A 77 -10.56 9.31 6.53
C PHE A 77 -9.62 9.87 5.45
N VAL A 78 -8.52 9.16 5.23
CA VAL A 78 -7.55 9.40 4.17
C VAL A 78 -7.76 8.37 3.07
N LEU A 79 -7.85 8.81 1.83
CA LEU A 79 -8.07 7.97 0.67
C LEU A 79 -6.94 8.15 -0.33
N SER A 80 -6.41 7.05 -0.83
CA SER A 80 -5.41 7.07 -1.91
C SER A 80 -5.87 6.34 -3.14
N THR A 81 -5.33 6.80 -4.27
CA THR A 81 -5.30 6.02 -5.52
C THR A 81 -3.95 6.19 -6.23
N LYS A 82 -3.76 5.48 -7.35
CA LYS A 82 -2.49 5.41 -8.07
C LYS A 82 -2.75 5.38 -9.57
N VAL A 83 -1.88 6.04 -10.34
CA VAL A 83 -1.99 6.18 -11.80
C VAL A 83 -0.69 5.76 -12.49
N PHE A 84 -0.78 4.97 -13.56
CA PHE A 84 0.34 4.57 -14.44
C PHE A 84 -0.10 3.67 -15.59
N TRP A 85 -0.77 2.54 -15.31
CA TRP A 85 -1.03 1.50 -16.33
C TRP A 85 -2.16 1.85 -17.28
N GLY A 86 -3.10 2.69 -16.86
CA GLY A 86 -4.31 2.96 -17.61
C GLY A 86 -5.32 1.81 -17.56
N ILE A 87 -6.56 2.11 -17.89
CA ILE A 87 -7.68 1.14 -17.94
C ILE A 87 -8.51 1.25 -19.24
N ASP A 88 -8.22 2.25 -20.07
CA ASP A 88 -9.01 2.57 -21.26
C ASP A 88 -8.50 1.85 -22.53
N GLY A 89 -7.89 0.69 -22.38
CA GLY A 89 -7.34 -0.12 -23.48
C GLY A 89 -6.03 0.43 -24.04
N ASP A 90 -5.67 0.03 -25.26
CA ASP A 90 -4.36 0.33 -25.87
C ASP A 90 -4.31 1.71 -26.56
N MET A 91 -4.97 2.71 -26.02
CA MET A 91 -4.90 4.06 -26.58
C MET A 91 -3.50 4.67 -26.38
N ALA A 92 -2.93 5.18 -27.47
CA ALA A 92 -1.63 5.84 -27.44
C ALA A 92 -1.62 6.98 -26.39
N ASN A 93 -0.56 7.06 -25.60
CA ASN A 93 -0.36 8.01 -24.51
C ASN A 93 -1.27 7.83 -23.28
N MET A 94 -2.02 6.72 -23.20
CA MET A 94 -2.98 6.49 -22.11
C MET A 94 -2.70 5.23 -21.30
N VAL A 95 -1.60 4.53 -21.57
CA VAL A 95 -1.19 3.29 -20.88
C VAL A 95 0.30 3.31 -20.59
N ASN A 96 0.70 2.76 -19.44
CA ASN A 96 2.09 2.61 -19.01
C ASN A 96 2.88 3.94 -19.04
N THR A 97 2.28 5.03 -18.60
CA THR A 97 2.87 6.35 -18.71
C THR A 97 2.53 7.26 -17.54
N LEU A 98 3.35 8.30 -17.35
CA LEU A 98 3.12 9.42 -16.44
C LEU A 98 3.13 10.76 -17.18
N ASN A 99 2.85 10.75 -18.49
CA ASN A 99 2.74 11.99 -19.24
C ASN A 99 1.56 12.85 -18.73
N ARG A 100 1.67 14.16 -18.91
CA ARG A 100 0.68 15.15 -18.43
C ARG A 100 -0.75 14.84 -18.90
N LYS A 101 -0.93 14.46 -20.16
CA LYS A 101 -2.26 14.17 -20.73
C LYS A 101 -2.93 13.03 -19.96
N TYR A 102 -2.19 11.95 -19.73
CA TYR A 102 -2.70 10.79 -19.01
C TYR A 102 -3.00 11.10 -17.54
N ILE A 103 -2.08 11.74 -16.82
CA ILE A 103 -2.27 12.07 -15.40
C ILE A 103 -3.56 12.87 -15.19
N HIS A 104 -3.79 13.90 -16.01
CA HIS A 104 -5.00 14.73 -15.90
C HIS A 104 -6.28 13.98 -16.27
N HIS A 105 -6.22 13.07 -17.25
CA HIS A 105 -7.39 12.25 -17.60
C HIS A 105 -7.68 11.20 -16.54
N SER A 106 -6.66 10.50 -16.10
CA SER A 106 -6.80 9.37 -15.18
C SER A 106 -7.36 9.79 -13.82
N ILE A 107 -6.93 10.93 -13.26
CA ILE A 107 -7.46 11.40 -11.97
C ILE A 107 -8.97 11.67 -12.02
N GLU A 108 -9.48 12.25 -13.10
CA GLU A 108 -10.93 12.50 -13.21
C GLU A 108 -11.70 11.17 -13.18
N GLY A 109 -11.24 10.15 -13.91
CA GLY A 109 -11.83 8.82 -13.86
C GLY A 109 -11.74 8.15 -12.48
N CYS A 110 -10.60 8.31 -11.77
CA CYS A 110 -10.44 7.82 -10.41
C CYS A 110 -11.45 8.47 -9.44
N LEU A 111 -11.61 9.80 -9.51
CA LEU A 111 -12.54 10.54 -8.66
C LEU A 111 -14.00 10.14 -8.92
N ASP A 112 -14.36 9.96 -10.19
CA ASP A 112 -15.71 9.50 -10.59
C ASP A 112 -16.00 8.10 -10.02
N ARG A 113 -15.06 7.14 -10.16
CA ARG A 113 -15.21 5.78 -9.63
C ARG A 113 -15.26 5.75 -8.11
N LEU A 114 -14.38 6.50 -7.45
CA LEU A 114 -14.35 6.63 -5.99
C LEU A 114 -15.50 7.48 -5.41
N ARG A 115 -16.26 8.19 -6.26
CA ARG A 115 -17.38 9.08 -5.87
C ARG A 115 -16.96 10.16 -4.88
N VAL A 116 -15.81 10.80 -5.13
CA VAL A 116 -15.27 11.86 -4.29
C VAL A 116 -14.78 13.03 -5.15
N ASP A 117 -14.75 14.23 -4.58
CA ASP A 117 -14.26 15.43 -5.26
C ASP A 117 -12.72 15.52 -5.29
N PHE A 118 -12.05 14.84 -4.36
CA PHE A 118 -10.59 14.80 -4.24
C PHE A 118 -10.12 13.52 -3.54
N VAL A 119 -8.86 13.15 -3.80
CA VAL A 119 -8.15 12.15 -3.00
C VAL A 119 -7.12 12.84 -2.10
N ASP A 120 -6.85 12.26 -0.93
CA ASP A 120 -5.81 12.79 -0.04
C ASP A 120 -4.41 12.49 -0.60
N LEU A 121 -4.21 11.29 -1.11
CA LEU A 121 -2.92 10.82 -1.62
C LEU A 121 -3.06 10.30 -3.06
N LEU A 122 -2.24 10.81 -3.97
CA LEU A 122 -2.09 10.26 -5.32
C LEU A 122 -0.67 9.75 -5.52
N PHE A 123 -0.54 8.51 -5.98
CA PHE A 123 0.77 7.91 -6.27
C PHE A 123 1.01 7.77 -7.77
N CYS A 124 2.22 8.14 -8.23
CA CYS A 124 2.78 7.65 -9.48
C CYS A 124 3.12 6.16 -9.27
N HIS A 125 2.28 5.25 -9.77
CA HIS A 125 2.29 3.82 -9.41
C HIS A 125 3.58 3.09 -9.82
N ARG A 126 4.25 3.58 -10.88
CA ARG A 126 5.60 3.16 -11.30
C ARG A 126 6.33 4.37 -11.89
N ALA A 127 7.66 4.28 -11.98
CA ALA A 127 8.44 5.22 -12.75
C ALA A 127 8.18 5.02 -14.25
N ASP A 128 8.16 6.12 -14.99
CA ASP A 128 8.03 6.13 -16.45
C ASP A 128 9.38 6.53 -17.07
N PRO A 129 10.12 5.61 -17.67
CA PRO A 129 11.41 5.92 -18.25
C PRO A 129 11.32 6.77 -19.54
N ASP A 130 10.13 6.82 -20.16
CA ASP A 130 9.89 7.49 -21.44
C ASP A 130 9.30 8.90 -21.26
N THR A 131 8.89 9.26 -20.03
CA THR A 131 8.41 10.61 -19.69
C THR A 131 9.43 11.34 -18.83
N PRO A 132 9.84 12.57 -19.17
CA PRO A 132 10.70 13.38 -18.30
C PRO A 132 10.08 13.54 -16.92
N ILE A 133 10.84 13.29 -15.85
CA ILE A 133 10.37 13.43 -14.46
C ILE A 133 9.79 14.83 -14.21
N GLU A 134 10.36 15.86 -14.83
CA GLU A 134 9.89 17.24 -14.73
C GLU A 134 8.44 17.39 -15.22
N GLU A 135 8.05 16.73 -16.33
CA GLU A 135 6.67 16.76 -16.83
C GLU A 135 5.70 16.16 -15.82
N THR A 136 6.07 15.03 -15.24
CA THR A 136 5.29 14.37 -14.18
C THR A 136 5.14 15.27 -12.95
N VAL A 137 6.23 15.90 -12.48
CA VAL A 137 6.22 16.80 -11.31
C VAL A 137 5.29 17.99 -11.53
N TRP A 138 5.34 18.63 -12.71
CA TRP A 138 4.44 19.73 -13.06
C TRP A 138 2.97 19.27 -13.13
N ALA A 139 2.70 18.10 -13.70
CA ALA A 139 1.34 17.57 -13.76
C ALA A 139 0.77 17.30 -12.36
N MET A 140 1.56 16.71 -11.46
CA MET A 140 1.16 16.45 -10.08
C MET A 140 0.95 17.74 -9.29
N HIS A 141 1.81 18.75 -9.49
CA HIS A 141 1.61 20.07 -8.91
C HIS A 141 0.29 20.69 -9.36
N ASP A 142 -0.03 20.66 -10.67
CA ASP A 142 -1.28 21.19 -11.20
C ASP A 142 -2.51 20.53 -10.55
N LEU A 143 -2.45 19.23 -10.24
CA LEU A 143 -3.55 18.52 -9.56
C LEU A 143 -3.74 18.99 -8.12
N VAL A 144 -2.64 19.28 -7.41
CA VAL A 144 -2.70 19.83 -6.05
C VAL A 144 -3.28 21.25 -6.08
N GLU A 145 -2.81 22.12 -6.99
CA GLU A 145 -3.33 23.49 -7.16
C GLU A 145 -4.84 23.52 -7.49
N ARG A 146 -5.32 22.51 -8.22
CA ARG A 146 -6.76 22.37 -8.54
C ARG A 146 -7.57 21.75 -7.41
N GLY A 147 -6.95 21.33 -6.31
CA GLY A 147 -7.60 20.68 -5.19
C GLY A 147 -8.15 19.27 -5.48
N LYS A 148 -7.70 18.62 -6.57
CA LYS A 148 -8.06 17.24 -6.89
C LYS A 148 -7.29 16.22 -6.07
N VAL A 149 -6.10 16.61 -5.62
CA VAL A 149 -5.16 15.83 -4.83
C VAL A 149 -4.62 16.71 -3.71
N LEU A 150 -4.50 16.20 -2.48
CA LEU A 150 -3.92 16.98 -1.38
C LEU A 150 -2.42 16.76 -1.23
N TYR A 151 -1.95 15.53 -1.40
CA TYR A 151 -0.54 15.17 -1.36
C TYR A 151 -0.24 14.15 -2.45
N TRP A 152 0.96 14.18 -3.00
CA TRP A 152 1.37 13.22 -4.00
C TRP A 152 2.70 12.55 -3.66
N GLY A 153 2.95 11.41 -4.27
CA GLY A 153 4.18 10.65 -4.12
C GLY A 153 4.32 9.58 -5.18
N THR A 154 5.16 8.62 -4.90
CA THR A 154 5.62 7.61 -5.84
C THR A 154 5.41 6.20 -5.27
N SER A 155 5.46 5.18 -6.12
CA SER A 155 5.43 3.78 -5.70
C SER A 155 6.43 2.98 -6.51
N GLU A 156 7.30 2.24 -5.82
CA GLU A 156 8.38 1.44 -6.39
C GLU A 156 9.43 2.22 -7.19
N TRP A 157 9.52 3.56 -7.03
CA TRP A 157 10.57 4.35 -7.64
C TRP A 157 11.92 4.10 -6.95
N ARG A 158 13.02 4.34 -7.67
CA ARG A 158 14.36 4.32 -7.08
C ARG A 158 14.64 5.60 -6.29
N ALA A 159 15.56 5.53 -5.35
CA ALA A 159 15.92 6.68 -4.53
C ALA A 159 16.42 7.90 -5.33
N ASP A 160 17.15 7.67 -6.43
CA ASP A 160 17.62 8.72 -7.32
C ASP A 160 16.47 9.39 -8.10
N GLU A 161 15.46 8.64 -8.52
CA GLU A 161 14.28 9.17 -9.21
C GLU A 161 13.41 10.01 -8.26
N ILE A 162 13.19 9.52 -7.02
CA ILE A 162 12.45 10.27 -5.98
C ILE A 162 13.18 11.58 -5.66
N ARG A 163 14.52 11.53 -5.52
CA ARG A 163 15.32 12.73 -5.27
C ARG A 163 15.24 13.71 -6.43
N ALA A 164 15.35 13.23 -7.67
CA ALA A 164 15.22 14.08 -8.86
C ALA A 164 13.86 14.78 -8.89
N ALA A 165 12.77 14.08 -8.64
CA ALA A 165 11.43 14.67 -8.57
C ALA A 165 11.32 15.73 -7.47
N TRP A 166 11.90 15.46 -6.29
CA TRP A 166 11.90 16.40 -5.17
C TRP A 166 12.72 17.66 -5.48
N GLU A 167 13.92 17.51 -6.07
CA GLU A 167 14.80 18.63 -6.44
C GLU A 167 14.20 19.50 -7.55
N ILE A 168 13.51 18.89 -8.53
CA ILE A 168 12.76 19.64 -9.55
C ILE A 168 11.67 20.48 -8.86
N ALA A 169 10.88 19.87 -7.99
CA ALA A 169 9.83 20.58 -7.27
C ALA A 169 10.40 21.70 -6.38
N GLU A 170 11.53 21.48 -5.69
CA GLU A 170 12.21 22.52 -4.91
C GLU A 170 12.66 23.68 -5.76
N ARG A 171 13.33 23.40 -6.89
CA ARG A 171 13.88 24.42 -7.82
C ARG A 171 12.79 25.33 -8.38
N HIS A 172 11.64 24.78 -8.67
CA HIS A 172 10.51 25.50 -9.30
C HIS A 172 9.42 25.93 -8.30
N HIS A 173 9.67 25.77 -6.99
CA HIS A 173 8.71 26.08 -5.91
C HIS A 173 7.34 25.37 -6.07
N LEU A 174 7.38 24.11 -6.52
CA LEU A 174 6.20 23.28 -6.72
C LEU A 174 5.90 22.44 -5.48
N HIS A 175 4.72 21.84 -5.42
CA HIS A 175 4.37 20.83 -4.42
C HIS A 175 5.26 19.60 -4.60
N LYS A 176 6.00 19.25 -3.56
CA LYS A 176 6.98 18.16 -3.55
C LYS A 176 6.30 16.81 -3.35
N PRO A 177 6.89 15.72 -3.87
CA PRO A 177 6.49 14.38 -3.43
C PRO A 177 6.80 14.22 -1.94
N VAL A 178 5.81 13.75 -1.16
CA VAL A 178 5.95 13.62 0.30
C VAL A 178 6.06 12.16 0.76
N MET A 179 5.73 11.22 -0.11
CA MET A 179 5.67 9.80 0.25
C MET A 179 6.08 8.89 -0.90
N GLU A 180 6.48 7.67 -0.49
CA GLU A 180 6.74 6.53 -1.36
C GLU A 180 5.95 5.32 -0.86
N GLN A 181 5.45 4.47 -1.78
CA GLN A 181 4.80 3.22 -1.44
C GLN A 181 5.60 2.01 -1.95
N PRO A 182 6.59 1.53 -1.17
CA PRO A 182 7.39 0.37 -1.52
C PRO A 182 6.78 -0.93 -1.02
N GLN A 183 7.14 -2.07 -1.63
CA GLN A 183 6.99 -3.36 -1.01
C GLN A 183 7.88 -3.46 0.22
N TYR A 184 7.31 -3.93 1.35
CA TYR A 184 8.10 -4.16 2.57
C TYR A 184 7.55 -5.31 3.38
N ASN A 185 8.40 -6.28 3.62
CA ASN A 185 8.15 -7.45 4.46
C ASN A 185 9.49 -8.12 4.81
N LEU A 186 9.47 -9.17 5.61
CA LEU A 186 10.65 -9.89 6.06
C LEU A 186 11.57 -10.41 4.94
N PHE A 187 11.08 -10.52 3.70
CA PHE A 187 11.85 -10.99 2.54
C PHE A 187 12.25 -9.87 1.57
N GLU A 188 11.59 -8.71 1.64
CA GLU A 188 11.82 -7.55 0.77
C GLU A 188 12.09 -6.32 1.64
N ARG A 189 13.37 -6.07 1.94
CA ARG A 189 13.81 -5.08 2.93
C ARG A 189 14.64 -3.95 2.35
N ALA A 190 15.38 -4.25 1.28
CA ALA A 190 16.49 -3.43 0.80
C ALA A 190 16.09 -1.98 0.48
N LYS A 191 14.93 -1.77 -0.17
CA LYS A 191 14.45 -0.42 -0.50
C LYS A 191 14.24 0.42 0.75
N VAL A 192 13.45 -0.07 1.70
CA VAL A 192 13.06 0.69 2.89
C VAL A 192 14.24 0.90 3.84
N GLU A 193 15.06 -0.12 4.05
CA GLU A 193 16.10 -0.06 5.08
C GLU A 193 17.43 0.53 4.59
N THR A 194 17.76 0.34 3.31
CA THR A 194 19.05 0.74 2.75
C THR A 194 18.92 1.83 1.68
N GLU A 195 18.15 1.58 0.63
CA GLU A 195 18.09 2.47 -0.53
C GLU A 195 17.50 3.84 -0.18
N TYR A 196 16.43 3.88 0.60
CA TYR A 196 15.76 5.13 1.00
C TYR A 196 16.32 5.78 2.26
N ALA A 197 17.34 5.19 2.90
CA ALA A 197 17.87 5.65 4.18
C ALA A 197 18.15 7.17 4.20
N ARG A 198 18.81 7.68 3.16
CA ARG A 198 19.13 9.12 3.04
C ARG A 198 17.90 9.98 2.75
N LEU A 199 16.87 9.44 2.08
CA LEU A 199 15.66 10.22 1.76
C LEU A 199 14.84 10.55 3.00
N TYR A 200 14.82 9.67 4.01
CA TYR A 200 14.15 9.95 5.27
C TYR A 200 14.75 11.16 6.00
N GLU A 201 16.08 11.26 6.00
CA GLU A 201 16.81 12.32 6.68
C GLU A 201 16.81 13.63 5.88
N ASP A 202 17.16 13.54 4.59
CA ASP A 202 17.42 14.70 3.75
C ASP A 202 16.12 15.41 3.35
N ILE A 203 15.12 14.67 2.90
CA ILE A 203 13.87 15.24 2.37
C ILE A 203 12.64 14.94 3.23
N GLY A 204 12.78 14.08 4.26
CA GLY A 204 11.69 13.71 5.15
C GLY A 204 10.62 12.86 4.48
N LEU A 205 11.05 11.91 3.64
CA LEU A 205 10.17 10.99 2.94
C LEU A 205 9.28 10.21 3.93
N GLY A 206 7.97 10.16 3.67
CA GLY A 206 7.05 9.22 4.34
C GLY A 206 6.95 7.92 3.56
N THR A 207 6.61 6.81 4.23
CA THR A 207 6.37 5.55 3.54
C THR A 207 5.06 4.90 3.97
N THR A 208 4.30 4.43 2.98
CA THR A 208 3.17 3.50 3.19
C THR A 208 3.54 2.21 2.50
N THR A 209 3.56 1.08 3.21
CA THR A 209 4.13 -0.15 2.67
C THR A 209 3.07 -1.17 2.30
N TRP A 210 3.28 -1.86 1.18
CA TRP A 210 2.37 -2.89 0.70
C TRP A 210 2.97 -4.30 0.85
N SER A 211 2.09 -5.31 0.83
CA SER A 211 2.43 -6.74 0.91
C SER A 211 3.23 -7.15 2.17
N PRO A 212 2.79 -6.76 3.40
CA PRO A 212 3.50 -7.13 4.63
C PRO A 212 3.58 -8.64 4.84
N LEU A 213 2.68 -9.40 4.23
CA LEU A 213 2.61 -10.86 4.28
C LEU A 213 3.29 -11.56 3.08
N ALA A 214 4.09 -10.86 2.26
CA ALA A 214 4.67 -11.42 1.04
C ALA A 214 3.61 -12.17 0.19
N SER A 215 2.50 -11.50 -0.11
CA SER A 215 1.31 -12.06 -0.80
C SER A 215 0.63 -13.22 -0.05
N GLY A 216 0.83 -13.33 1.24
CA GLY A 216 0.26 -14.37 2.11
C GLY A 216 1.24 -15.48 2.48
N LEU A 217 2.47 -15.48 1.96
CA LEU A 217 3.48 -16.49 2.30
C LEU A 217 3.82 -16.48 3.79
N LEU A 218 3.99 -15.28 4.37
CA LEU A 218 4.30 -15.09 5.78
C LEU A 218 3.12 -15.35 6.74
N SER A 219 1.95 -15.75 6.24
CA SER A 219 0.86 -16.25 7.09
C SER A 219 0.97 -17.74 7.42
N GLY A 220 1.88 -18.47 6.75
CA GLY A 220 2.05 -19.92 6.92
C GLY A 220 0.98 -20.78 6.24
N LYS A 221 -0.01 -20.18 5.54
CA LYS A 221 -1.15 -20.91 4.95
C LYS A 221 -0.81 -21.79 3.75
N TYR A 222 0.37 -21.62 3.16
CA TYR A 222 0.81 -22.41 1.99
C TYR A 222 1.64 -23.64 2.36
N ARG A 223 1.83 -23.91 3.63
CA ARG A 223 2.61 -25.05 4.12
C ARG A 223 2.12 -26.40 3.57
N ASP A 224 0.80 -26.60 3.56
CA ASP A 224 0.17 -27.87 3.21
C ASP A 224 -0.47 -27.82 1.79
N GLY A 225 -0.13 -26.84 0.98
CA GLY A 225 -0.63 -26.62 -0.36
C GLY A 225 -1.26 -25.26 -0.59
N ILE A 226 -1.97 -25.11 -1.72
CA ILE A 226 -2.66 -23.86 -2.07
C ILE A 226 -4.10 -23.94 -1.55
N PRO A 227 -4.52 -23.11 -0.57
CA PRO A 227 -5.93 -23.03 -0.19
C PRO A 227 -6.78 -22.48 -1.34
N ASP A 228 -8.00 -23.04 -1.53
CA ASP A 228 -8.91 -22.66 -2.62
C ASP A 228 -9.32 -21.17 -2.59
N ASP A 229 -9.39 -20.57 -1.40
CA ASP A 229 -9.75 -19.17 -1.16
C ASP A 229 -8.53 -18.22 -1.21
N SER A 230 -7.34 -18.74 -1.60
CA SER A 230 -6.11 -17.96 -1.61
C SER A 230 -5.87 -17.23 -2.93
N ARG A 231 -5.05 -16.18 -2.88
CA ARG A 231 -4.60 -15.44 -4.07
C ARG A 231 -3.90 -16.32 -5.12
N ALA A 232 -3.24 -17.39 -4.68
CA ALA A 232 -2.58 -18.35 -5.58
C ALA A 232 -3.56 -19.18 -6.42
N ALA A 233 -4.81 -19.31 -5.99
CA ALA A 233 -5.87 -20.02 -6.70
C ALA A 233 -6.59 -19.15 -7.75
N ILE A 234 -6.34 -17.83 -7.78
CA ILE A 234 -7.04 -16.90 -8.67
C ILE A 234 -6.55 -17.09 -10.12
N PRO A 235 -7.45 -17.27 -11.11
CA PRO A 235 -7.07 -17.33 -12.52
C PRO A 235 -6.32 -16.07 -12.96
N GLY A 236 -5.26 -16.22 -13.77
CA GLY A 236 -4.41 -15.12 -14.23
C GLY A 236 -3.23 -14.77 -13.29
N TYR A 237 -3.19 -15.27 -12.06
CA TYR A 237 -2.11 -15.05 -11.10
C TYR A 237 -1.12 -16.23 -10.99
N GLY A 238 -0.93 -17.00 -12.08
CA GLY A 238 -0.02 -18.16 -12.10
C GLY A 238 1.42 -17.86 -11.69
N TRP A 239 1.93 -16.65 -11.99
CA TRP A 239 3.26 -16.20 -11.55
C TRP A 239 3.34 -16.12 -10.01
N LEU A 240 2.26 -15.70 -9.36
CA LEU A 240 2.16 -15.62 -7.91
C LEU A 240 2.08 -17.02 -7.29
N ALA A 241 1.27 -17.92 -7.88
CA ALA A 241 1.17 -19.30 -7.44
C ALA A 241 2.56 -19.99 -7.42
N LYS A 242 3.37 -19.82 -8.46
CA LYS A 242 4.72 -20.37 -8.54
C LYS A 242 5.63 -19.89 -7.41
N ARG A 243 5.56 -18.62 -7.02
CA ARG A 243 6.31 -18.06 -5.88
C ARG A 243 5.80 -18.63 -4.55
N LEU A 244 4.48 -18.63 -4.35
CA LEU A 244 3.85 -19.02 -3.10
C LEU A 244 3.91 -20.52 -2.80
N THR A 245 4.18 -21.35 -3.80
CA THR A 245 4.37 -22.81 -3.66
C THR A 245 5.85 -23.23 -3.70
N ASN A 246 6.78 -22.27 -3.71
CA ASN A 246 8.21 -22.58 -3.66
C ASN A 246 8.58 -23.16 -2.29
N PRO A 247 9.04 -24.43 -2.21
CA PRO A 247 9.35 -25.07 -0.93
C PRO A 247 10.42 -24.35 -0.11
N LYS A 248 11.36 -23.66 -0.76
CA LYS A 248 12.41 -22.90 -0.06
C LYS A 248 11.83 -21.67 0.62
N GLU A 249 10.94 -20.94 -0.06
CA GLU A 249 10.28 -19.76 0.48
C GLU A 249 9.32 -20.14 1.63
N ILE A 250 8.59 -21.26 1.47
CA ILE A 250 7.72 -21.80 2.52
C ILE A 250 8.57 -22.20 3.74
N ALA A 251 9.64 -22.97 3.55
CA ALA A 251 10.51 -23.37 4.64
C ALA A 251 11.11 -22.16 5.37
N LYS A 252 11.51 -21.13 4.62
CA LYS A 252 12.02 -19.88 5.18
C LYS A 252 10.93 -19.15 6.00
N ALA A 253 9.71 -19.08 5.52
CA ALA A 253 8.59 -18.48 6.27
C ALA A 253 8.31 -19.27 7.58
N GLU A 254 8.31 -20.60 7.51
CA GLU A 254 8.02 -21.47 8.67
C GLU A 254 9.06 -21.36 9.80
N THR A 255 10.26 -20.85 9.54
CA THR A 255 11.23 -20.57 10.60
C THR A 255 10.76 -19.52 11.61
N LEU A 256 9.76 -18.71 11.26
CA LEU A 256 9.15 -17.72 12.15
C LEU A 256 8.13 -18.31 13.12
N ARG A 257 7.60 -19.51 12.85
CA ARG A 257 6.53 -20.14 13.64
C ARG A 257 6.87 -20.27 15.12
N PRO A 258 8.06 -20.77 15.51
CA PRO A 258 8.40 -20.88 16.94
C PRO A 258 8.37 -19.54 17.67
N ILE A 259 8.71 -18.43 16.99
CA ILE A 259 8.66 -17.09 17.58
C ILE A 259 7.20 -16.64 17.73
N ALA A 260 6.36 -16.89 16.73
CA ALA A 260 4.94 -16.58 16.79
C ALA A 260 4.23 -17.38 17.93
N ASP A 261 4.54 -18.66 18.05
CA ASP A 261 4.02 -19.55 19.10
C ASP A 261 4.44 -19.07 20.51
N GLU A 262 5.71 -18.65 20.68
CA GLU A 262 6.23 -18.09 21.93
C GLU A 262 5.49 -16.81 22.34
N LEU A 263 5.13 -15.98 21.38
CA LEU A 263 4.38 -14.73 21.58
C LEU A 263 2.85 -14.94 21.67
N GLY A 264 2.37 -16.16 21.45
CA GLY A 264 0.93 -16.45 21.44
C GLY A 264 0.18 -15.76 20.31
N CYS A 265 0.83 -15.51 19.16
CA CYS A 265 0.24 -14.84 18.01
C CYS A 265 0.33 -15.67 16.74
N THR A 266 -0.40 -15.25 15.69
CA THR A 266 -0.28 -15.87 14.37
C THR A 266 0.99 -15.37 13.66
N MET A 267 1.51 -16.15 12.71
CA MET A 267 2.62 -15.71 11.85
C MET A 267 2.26 -14.44 11.06
N ALA A 268 1.00 -14.28 10.67
CA ALA A 268 0.52 -13.07 9.99
C ALA A 268 0.61 -11.84 10.91
N GLN A 269 0.16 -11.97 12.15
CA GLN A 269 0.28 -10.88 13.14
C GLN A 269 1.73 -10.52 13.43
N LEU A 270 2.60 -11.52 13.58
CA LEU A 270 4.04 -11.30 13.78
C LEU A 270 4.65 -10.52 12.59
N ALA A 271 4.36 -10.93 11.36
CA ALA A 271 4.89 -10.29 10.16
C ALA A 271 4.39 -8.84 9.97
N ILE A 272 3.11 -8.59 10.25
CA ILE A 272 2.53 -7.24 10.21
C ILE A 272 3.14 -6.36 11.31
N ALA A 273 3.24 -6.88 12.53
CA ALA A 273 3.84 -6.18 13.66
C ALA A 273 5.32 -5.83 13.39
N TRP A 274 6.06 -6.76 12.80
CA TRP A 274 7.45 -6.52 12.40
C TRP A 274 7.56 -5.38 11.37
N CYS A 275 6.72 -5.34 10.34
CA CYS A 275 6.69 -4.21 9.40
C CYS A 275 6.37 -2.89 10.12
N ALA A 276 5.40 -2.91 11.03
CA ALA A 276 4.97 -1.74 11.79
C ALA A 276 6.00 -1.30 12.84
N SER A 277 6.94 -2.17 13.27
CA SER A 277 7.99 -1.83 14.24
C SER A 277 9.05 -0.89 13.66
N ASN A 278 9.18 -0.81 12.34
CA ASN A 278 10.07 0.14 11.70
C ASN A 278 9.47 1.55 11.75
N GLU A 279 10.09 2.47 12.48
CA GLU A 279 9.63 3.85 12.64
C GLU A 279 9.60 4.65 11.33
N ARG A 280 10.35 4.24 10.31
CA ARG A 280 10.33 4.84 8.97
C ARG A 280 9.07 4.47 8.18
N VAL A 281 8.34 3.42 8.60
CA VAL A 281 7.06 3.02 8.02
C VAL A 281 5.93 3.78 8.70
N THR A 282 5.29 4.68 7.96
CA THR A 282 4.15 5.45 8.48
C THR A 282 2.93 4.56 8.63
N SER A 283 2.63 3.74 7.61
CA SER A 283 1.45 2.88 7.60
C SER A 283 1.73 1.58 6.84
N VAL A 284 1.29 0.46 7.40
CA VAL A 284 1.35 -0.87 6.78
C VAL A 284 -0.01 -1.17 6.16
N ILE A 285 -0.06 -1.28 4.83
CA ILE A 285 -1.29 -1.58 4.11
C ILE A 285 -1.56 -3.08 4.19
N THR A 286 -2.65 -3.44 4.85
CA THR A 286 -3.15 -4.81 4.93
C THR A 286 -4.31 -5.02 3.96
N GLY A 287 -4.56 -6.26 3.58
CA GLY A 287 -5.73 -6.66 2.79
C GLY A 287 -6.46 -7.82 3.46
N ALA A 288 -7.76 -7.92 3.24
CA ALA A 288 -8.59 -8.98 3.76
C ALA A 288 -9.74 -9.30 2.80
N SER A 289 -10.18 -10.56 2.79
CA SER A 289 -11.34 -11.03 2.04
C SER A 289 -12.56 -11.31 2.93
N ARG A 290 -12.49 -11.00 4.22
CA ARG A 290 -13.59 -11.08 5.21
C ARG A 290 -13.28 -10.20 6.41
N ALA A 291 -14.32 -9.70 7.08
CA ALA A 291 -14.18 -8.79 8.24
C ALA A 291 -13.39 -9.42 9.41
N SER A 292 -13.56 -10.71 9.68
CA SER A 292 -12.80 -11.42 10.73
C SER A 292 -11.29 -11.40 10.48
N GLN A 293 -10.87 -11.43 9.21
CA GLN A 293 -9.45 -11.33 8.85
C GLN A 293 -8.90 -9.90 9.06
N VAL A 294 -9.72 -8.87 8.89
CA VAL A 294 -9.35 -7.50 9.24
C VAL A 294 -9.05 -7.41 10.74
N VAL A 295 -9.96 -7.93 11.57
CA VAL A 295 -9.78 -7.96 13.03
C VAL A 295 -8.52 -8.73 13.42
N GLU A 296 -8.30 -9.91 12.83
CA GLU A 296 -7.11 -10.73 13.05
C GLU A 296 -5.81 -9.98 12.67
N ASN A 297 -5.76 -9.37 11.49
CA ASN A 297 -4.61 -8.62 11.04
C ASN A 297 -4.31 -7.41 11.95
N PHE A 298 -5.35 -6.73 12.42
CA PHE A 298 -5.18 -5.52 13.23
C PHE A 298 -4.82 -5.83 14.69
N ALA A 299 -5.08 -7.03 15.18
CA ALA A 299 -4.54 -7.51 16.45
C ALA A 299 -3.00 -7.63 16.45
N ALA A 300 -2.35 -7.49 15.30
CA ALA A 300 -0.90 -7.28 15.22
C ALA A 300 -0.39 -6.09 16.03
N LEU A 301 -1.24 -5.12 16.39
CA LEU A 301 -0.87 -4.00 17.27
C LEU A 301 -0.52 -4.46 18.70
N ASP A 302 -1.17 -5.52 19.19
CA ASP A 302 -0.85 -6.10 20.49
C ASP A 302 0.53 -6.76 20.44
N VAL A 303 0.84 -7.44 19.34
CA VAL A 303 2.17 -8.02 19.08
C VAL A 303 3.23 -6.93 18.95
N LEU A 304 2.92 -5.84 18.24
CA LEU A 304 3.83 -4.69 18.08
C LEU A 304 4.27 -4.12 19.43
N ALA A 305 3.34 -4.03 20.39
CA ALA A 305 3.65 -3.56 21.75
C ALA A 305 4.59 -4.49 22.53
N ALA A 306 4.66 -5.76 22.15
CA ALA A 306 5.54 -6.78 22.77
C ALA A 306 6.90 -6.92 22.07
N LEU A 307 7.10 -6.33 20.87
CA LEU A 307 8.35 -6.43 20.13
C LEU A 307 9.47 -5.59 20.77
N THR A 308 10.41 -6.27 21.41
CA THR A 308 11.65 -5.65 21.90
C THR A 308 12.72 -5.60 20.79
N PRO A 309 13.76 -4.73 20.90
CA PRO A 309 14.88 -4.72 19.96
C PRO A 309 15.55 -6.10 19.80
N ASP A 310 15.77 -6.83 20.90
CA ASP A 310 16.37 -8.18 20.88
C ASP A 310 15.49 -9.17 20.11
N LEU A 311 14.17 -9.06 20.26
CA LEU A 311 13.23 -9.92 19.54
C LEU A 311 13.20 -9.59 18.04
N ILE A 312 13.26 -8.31 17.68
CA ILE A 312 13.37 -7.88 16.28
C ILE A 312 14.67 -8.41 15.66
N GLU A 313 15.80 -8.32 16.37
CA GLU A 313 17.07 -8.87 15.90
C GLU A 313 16.99 -10.39 15.71
N ARG A 314 16.39 -11.12 16.65
CA ARG A 314 16.15 -12.56 16.54
C ARG A 314 15.28 -12.93 15.35
N ILE A 315 14.18 -12.18 15.10
CA ILE A 315 13.34 -12.35 13.93
C ILE A 315 14.15 -12.12 12.65
N ASN A 316 14.95 -11.06 12.59
CA ASN A 316 15.78 -10.73 11.43
C ASN A 316 16.81 -11.84 11.14
N ALA A 317 17.49 -12.36 12.17
CA ALA A 317 18.46 -13.44 12.01
C ALA A 317 17.84 -14.76 11.54
N THR A 318 16.56 -14.99 11.91
CA THR A 318 15.85 -16.22 11.56
C THR A 318 15.52 -16.30 10.06
N VAL A 319 15.35 -15.16 9.39
CA VAL A 319 14.99 -15.08 7.96
C VAL A 319 16.11 -14.50 7.08
N ALA A 320 17.33 -14.40 7.59
CA ALA A 320 18.49 -13.89 6.86
C ALA A 320 18.93 -14.76 5.66
#